data_2c3c88b404015bf47c7099778b0b5064
#
_entry.id   2c3c88b404015bf47c7099778b0b5064
#
_cell.length_a   1.000
_cell.length_b   1.000
_cell.length_c   1.000
_cell.angle_alpha   90.00
_cell.angle_beta   90.00
_cell.angle_gamma   90.00
#
_symmetry.space_group_name_H-M   'P 1'
#
loop_
_entity.id
_entity.type
_entity.pdbx_description
1 polymer ?
#
loop_
_entity_poly.entity_id
_entity_poly.type
_entity_poly.pdbx_seq_one_letter_code
_entity_poly.pdbx_strand_id
1 'polypeptide(L)'
;MYEILIVDDSVLDIDCIRFLIEKYEFPLHAVTAVNGNEALSLLKKKGMHIDILFTDIKMPFMDGLELSREVRRLSPDTKIVIFSGFTDFEYAKTAITIGVENYLMKPIIPSDFEATIRKVLRSIDARREQEKHQKRQTRIIKSHILWQAINHTAAPDSLTEYLDPYYSLLLIECDKEFFSSVNEEFPEKLKDLLSIPFDYLNLYPSRSLLFIKKPLKDNWLLATAQSICLAAQEEYDQKCYITFDEIPDNTHIAAVYSRLEKKIETRFFFPDRNILLPNDPGHTYSAAGHISMDILADDLKLQDYDSFHSHLEEIFDSLKDDKTQSLIYVKYCFTEMVKVLSQAGNGTHWDLNALAEQIFRSSNILELMDMIRSLSASIQKAPSGENTPVLKTEKIRQYIYQNYSQPLTLDEIASHFYLSPNYLCSIFKKENGCNLIKFINNYRLKKASQLLSGTQMKIHIVAEAVGFRNTSYFCQRFRDFYGETPESFRQNHSSKLP
;
A
#
# COMPACT_ATOMS: atom_id res chain seq x y z
N MET A 1 -14.21 -2.59 -38.86
CA MET A 1 -13.88 -2.58 -40.29
C MET A 1 -13.31 -3.93 -40.63
N TYR A 2 -13.66 -4.55 -41.76
CA TYR A 2 -13.18 -5.89 -42.14
C TYR A 2 -12.33 -5.76 -43.41
N GLU A 3 -11.30 -6.62 -43.53
CA GLU A 3 -10.42 -6.63 -44.71
C GLU A 3 -10.95 -7.67 -45.72
N ILE A 4 -11.24 -7.22 -46.95
CA ILE A 4 -11.61 -8.11 -48.06
C ILE A 4 -10.52 -8.06 -49.14
N LEU A 5 -10.04 -9.24 -49.57
CA LEU A 5 -9.14 -9.39 -50.71
C LEU A 5 -9.99 -9.86 -51.93
N ILE A 6 -10.09 -9.02 -52.95
CA ILE A 6 -10.78 -9.30 -54.21
C ILE A 6 -9.77 -9.70 -55.26
N VAL A 7 -9.93 -10.88 -55.84
CA VAL A 7 -8.96 -11.43 -56.82
C VAL A 7 -9.70 -11.83 -58.10
N ASP A 8 -9.41 -11.15 -59.16
CA ASP A 8 -9.97 -11.38 -60.50
C ASP A 8 -9.04 -10.84 -61.57
N ASP A 9 -8.89 -11.51 -62.73
CA ASP A 9 -8.09 -11.02 -63.83
C ASP A 9 -8.85 -9.95 -64.64
N SER A 10 -10.14 -9.80 -64.46
CA SER A 10 -11.00 -8.74 -65.00
C SER A 10 -11.06 -7.54 -64.08
N VAL A 11 -10.43 -6.43 -64.45
CA VAL A 11 -10.52 -5.16 -63.72
C VAL A 11 -11.99 -4.68 -63.58
N LEU A 12 -12.83 -4.92 -64.60
CA LEU A 12 -14.23 -4.56 -64.57
C LEU A 12 -15.00 -5.29 -63.48
N ASP A 13 -14.71 -6.57 -63.27
CA ASP A 13 -15.33 -7.36 -62.24
C ASP A 13 -14.88 -6.90 -60.84
N ILE A 14 -13.61 -6.57 -60.67
CA ILE A 14 -13.10 -5.96 -59.43
C ILE A 14 -13.82 -4.64 -59.14
N ASP A 15 -13.93 -3.76 -60.12
CA ASP A 15 -14.61 -2.45 -59.95
C ASP A 15 -16.09 -2.63 -59.67
N CYS A 16 -16.76 -3.63 -60.27
CA CYS A 16 -18.15 -3.96 -59.99
C CYS A 16 -18.34 -4.38 -58.53
N ILE A 17 -17.43 -5.23 -57.98
CA ILE A 17 -17.49 -5.65 -56.57
C ILE A 17 -17.26 -4.46 -55.64
N ARG A 18 -16.26 -3.62 -55.94
CA ARG A 18 -16.00 -2.40 -55.14
C ARG A 18 -17.22 -1.46 -55.16
N PHE A 19 -17.81 -1.23 -56.30
CA PHE A 19 -19.04 -0.44 -56.42
C PHE A 19 -20.18 -1.01 -55.54
N LEU A 20 -20.37 -2.33 -55.55
CA LEU A 20 -21.40 -2.98 -54.73
C LEU A 20 -21.11 -2.85 -53.23
N ILE A 21 -19.84 -2.93 -52.82
CA ILE A 21 -19.40 -2.69 -51.42
C ILE A 21 -19.78 -1.27 -50.97
N GLU A 22 -19.45 -0.28 -51.80
CA GLU A 22 -19.76 1.14 -51.54
C GLU A 22 -21.31 1.39 -51.57
N LYS A 23 -22.00 0.89 -52.59
CA LYS A 23 -23.44 1.03 -52.74
C LYS A 23 -24.24 0.54 -51.53
N TYR A 24 -23.84 -0.58 -50.94
CA TYR A 24 -24.52 -1.18 -49.79
C TYR A 24 -23.90 -0.75 -48.45
N GLU A 25 -22.96 0.20 -48.47
CA GLU A 25 -22.29 0.75 -47.29
C GLU A 25 -21.71 -0.31 -46.35
N PHE A 26 -21.14 -1.38 -46.94
CA PHE A 26 -20.51 -2.41 -46.15
C PHE A 26 -19.23 -1.89 -45.46
N PRO A 27 -18.99 -2.23 -44.18
CA PRO A 27 -17.79 -1.82 -43.44
C PRO A 27 -16.54 -2.64 -43.86
N LEU A 28 -16.26 -2.70 -45.17
CA LEU A 28 -15.21 -3.46 -45.80
C LEU A 28 -14.14 -2.55 -46.36
N HIS A 29 -12.88 -2.83 -46.07
CA HIS A 29 -11.73 -2.25 -46.77
C HIS A 29 -11.24 -3.23 -47.83
N ALA A 30 -11.33 -2.82 -49.09
CA ALA A 30 -11.04 -3.69 -50.23
C ALA A 30 -9.57 -3.57 -50.68
N VAL A 31 -8.87 -4.68 -50.65
CA VAL A 31 -7.56 -4.87 -51.31
C VAL A 31 -7.80 -5.72 -52.55
N THR A 32 -7.08 -5.45 -53.64
CA THR A 32 -7.31 -6.11 -54.91
C THR A 32 -6.04 -6.75 -55.47
N ALA A 33 -6.19 -7.84 -56.21
CA ALA A 33 -5.13 -8.50 -56.95
C ALA A 33 -5.68 -9.04 -58.27
N VAL A 34 -4.85 -9.06 -59.34
CA VAL A 34 -5.26 -9.46 -60.66
C VAL A 34 -4.98 -10.95 -60.97
N ASN A 35 -4.42 -11.70 -60.04
CA ASN A 35 -4.22 -13.15 -60.13
C ASN A 35 -3.87 -13.73 -58.75
N GLY A 36 -3.94 -15.08 -58.65
CA GLY A 36 -3.67 -15.77 -57.35
C GLY A 36 -2.25 -15.60 -56.82
N ASN A 37 -1.24 -15.48 -57.69
CA ASN A 37 0.16 -15.30 -57.26
C ASN A 37 0.39 -13.94 -56.61
N GLU A 38 -0.20 -12.88 -57.17
CA GLU A 38 -0.16 -11.55 -56.60
C GLU A 38 -0.88 -11.52 -55.24
N ALA A 39 -2.09 -12.10 -55.16
CA ALA A 39 -2.83 -12.25 -53.95
C ALA A 39 -2.02 -12.95 -52.86
N LEU A 40 -1.41 -14.07 -53.14
CA LEU A 40 -0.57 -14.83 -52.23
C LEU A 40 0.70 -14.07 -51.80
N SER A 41 1.26 -13.28 -52.71
CA SER A 41 2.39 -12.40 -52.39
C SER A 41 2.04 -11.29 -51.43
N LEU A 42 0.85 -10.68 -51.58
CA LEU A 42 0.33 -9.68 -50.65
C LEU A 42 0.15 -10.24 -49.23
N LEU A 43 -0.42 -11.44 -49.14
CA LEU A 43 -0.62 -12.13 -47.86
C LEU A 43 0.71 -12.49 -47.16
N LYS A 44 1.70 -13.00 -47.91
CA LYS A 44 3.00 -13.41 -47.37
C LYS A 44 3.89 -12.22 -46.99
N LYS A 45 3.97 -11.16 -47.84
CA LYS A 45 4.88 -10.04 -47.65
C LYS A 45 4.44 -9.08 -46.53
N LYS A 46 3.16 -8.88 -46.33
CA LYS A 46 2.65 -7.88 -45.39
C LYS A 46 2.18 -8.49 -44.05
N GLY A 47 2.20 -9.84 -43.93
CA GLY A 47 1.50 -10.46 -42.74
C GLY A 47 0.06 -9.99 -42.63
N MET A 48 -0.59 -9.65 -43.77
CA MET A 48 -1.89 -9.05 -43.82
C MET A 48 -2.92 -10.06 -43.38
N HIS A 49 -3.67 -9.72 -42.36
CA HIS A 49 -4.84 -10.50 -41.97
C HIS A 49 -6.00 -10.08 -42.86
N ILE A 50 -6.63 -11.04 -43.57
CA ILE A 50 -7.86 -10.83 -44.31
C ILE A 50 -9.02 -11.58 -43.69
N ASP A 51 -10.17 -10.93 -43.60
CA ASP A 51 -11.40 -11.55 -43.10
C ASP A 51 -12.13 -12.31 -44.20
N ILE A 52 -12.09 -11.80 -45.45
CA ILE A 52 -12.79 -12.34 -46.60
C ILE A 52 -11.85 -12.42 -47.80
N LEU A 53 -11.80 -13.58 -48.42
CA LEU A 53 -11.29 -13.76 -49.79
C LEU A 53 -12.45 -13.86 -50.74
N PHE A 54 -12.49 -12.97 -51.75
CA PHE A 54 -13.46 -13.00 -52.84
C PHE A 54 -12.71 -13.21 -54.13
N THR A 55 -12.82 -14.39 -54.74
CA THR A 55 -11.95 -14.80 -55.88
C THR A 55 -12.72 -15.39 -57.02
N ASP A 56 -12.31 -15.04 -58.30
CA ASP A 56 -12.68 -15.87 -59.44
C ASP A 56 -11.97 -17.22 -59.42
N ILE A 57 -12.49 -18.18 -60.18
CA ILE A 57 -11.86 -19.49 -60.34
C ILE A 57 -10.79 -19.42 -61.44
N LYS A 58 -11.18 -18.96 -62.64
CA LYS A 58 -10.28 -19.01 -63.77
C LYS A 58 -9.47 -17.74 -63.90
N MET A 59 -8.25 -17.81 -63.44
CA MET A 59 -7.27 -16.73 -63.53
C MET A 59 -5.92 -17.25 -64.05
N PRO A 60 -5.10 -16.40 -64.73
CA PRO A 60 -3.75 -16.79 -65.17
C PRO A 60 -2.86 -17.11 -63.97
N PHE A 61 -1.91 -18.05 -64.21
CA PHE A 61 -0.84 -18.47 -63.29
C PHE A 61 -1.30 -19.32 -62.09
N MET A 62 -2.23 -18.90 -61.30
CA MET A 62 -2.78 -19.58 -60.16
C MET A 62 -4.28 -19.41 -60.16
N ASP A 63 -5.02 -20.47 -60.20
CA ASP A 63 -6.49 -20.45 -60.18
C ASP A 63 -7.04 -20.14 -58.77
N GLY A 64 -8.34 -19.72 -58.71
CA GLY A 64 -8.96 -19.32 -57.43
C GLY A 64 -9.18 -20.50 -56.47
N LEU A 65 -9.23 -21.73 -56.92
CA LEU A 65 -9.34 -22.91 -56.05
C LEU A 65 -7.98 -23.28 -55.45
N GLU A 66 -6.89 -23.11 -56.20
CA GLU A 66 -5.53 -23.26 -55.70
C GLU A 66 -5.24 -22.15 -54.65
N LEU A 67 -5.57 -20.88 -54.97
CA LEU A 67 -5.46 -19.77 -54.04
C LEU A 67 -6.26 -20.04 -52.80
N SER A 68 -7.49 -20.51 -52.89
CA SER A 68 -8.37 -20.83 -51.76
C SER A 68 -7.77 -21.91 -50.84
N ARG A 69 -7.10 -22.92 -51.39
CA ARG A 69 -6.42 -23.95 -50.59
C ARG A 69 -5.21 -23.36 -49.85
N GLU A 70 -4.43 -22.51 -50.49
CA GLU A 70 -3.28 -21.87 -49.84
C GLU A 70 -3.72 -20.86 -48.75
N VAL A 71 -4.77 -20.06 -49.02
CA VAL A 71 -5.33 -19.16 -48.01
C VAL A 71 -5.90 -19.98 -46.83
N ARG A 72 -6.57 -21.09 -47.06
CA ARG A 72 -7.07 -21.95 -45.98
C ARG A 72 -5.95 -22.51 -45.10
N ARG A 73 -4.77 -22.78 -45.70
CA ARG A 73 -3.57 -23.22 -44.96
C ARG A 73 -2.93 -22.10 -44.13
N LEU A 74 -2.86 -20.89 -44.72
CA LEU A 74 -2.20 -19.73 -44.09
C LEU A 74 -3.09 -19.05 -43.03
N SER A 75 -4.40 -18.96 -43.33
CA SER A 75 -5.40 -18.26 -42.52
C SER A 75 -6.68 -19.10 -42.50
N PRO A 76 -6.78 -20.13 -41.64
CA PRO A 76 -7.96 -21.02 -41.56
C PRO A 76 -9.27 -20.29 -41.32
N ASP A 77 -9.18 -19.08 -40.80
CA ASP A 77 -10.29 -18.26 -40.34
C ASP A 77 -10.90 -17.39 -41.42
N THR A 78 -10.17 -17.17 -42.51
CA THR A 78 -10.62 -16.37 -43.65
C THR A 78 -11.86 -17.01 -44.29
N LYS A 79 -12.90 -16.22 -44.47
CA LYS A 79 -14.11 -16.61 -45.20
C LYS A 79 -13.86 -16.50 -46.68
N ILE A 80 -14.09 -17.60 -47.41
CA ILE A 80 -13.80 -17.68 -48.84
C ILE A 80 -15.13 -17.63 -49.61
N VAL A 81 -15.28 -16.71 -50.52
CA VAL A 81 -16.40 -16.61 -51.48
C VAL A 81 -15.81 -16.70 -52.86
N ILE A 82 -16.33 -17.66 -53.63
CA ILE A 82 -15.95 -17.84 -55.03
C ILE A 82 -17.04 -17.16 -55.88
N PHE A 83 -16.62 -16.45 -56.92
CA PHE A 83 -17.53 -15.98 -57.91
C PHE A 83 -17.01 -16.28 -59.34
N SER A 84 -17.82 -16.95 -60.16
CA SER A 84 -17.34 -17.49 -61.43
C SER A 84 -18.46 -17.51 -62.50
N GLY A 85 -18.05 -17.34 -63.74
CA GLY A 85 -18.92 -17.49 -64.91
C GLY A 85 -19.17 -18.95 -65.34
N PHE A 86 -18.60 -19.92 -64.66
CA PHE A 86 -18.67 -21.33 -65.03
C PHE A 86 -19.65 -22.10 -64.13
N THR A 87 -20.57 -22.82 -64.80
CA THR A 87 -21.55 -23.72 -64.13
C THR A 87 -21.03 -25.13 -63.99
N ASP A 88 -19.70 -25.34 -64.05
CA ASP A 88 -19.12 -26.68 -63.97
C ASP A 88 -19.26 -27.27 -62.57
N PHE A 89 -19.95 -28.38 -62.48
CA PHE A 89 -20.23 -29.09 -61.25
C PHE A 89 -18.95 -29.49 -60.47
N GLU A 90 -17.86 -29.77 -61.16
CA GLU A 90 -16.58 -30.19 -60.55
C GLU A 90 -15.92 -29.03 -59.79
N TYR A 91 -16.06 -27.77 -60.24
CA TYR A 91 -15.59 -26.60 -59.52
C TYR A 91 -16.36 -26.38 -58.23
N ALA A 92 -17.69 -26.50 -58.31
CA ALA A 92 -18.55 -26.34 -57.12
C ALA A 92 -18.28 -27.43 -56.09
N LYS A 93 -18.10 -28.69 -56.53
CA LYS A 93 -17.71 -29.80 -55.65
C LYS A 93 -16.36 -29.59 -54.96
N THR A 94 -15.38 -29.13 -55.71
CA THR A 94 -14.05 -28.81 -55.17
C THR A 94 -14.12 -27.64 -54.18
N ALA A 95 -14.90 -26.59 -54.48
CA ALA A 95 -15.12 -25.45 -53.60
C ALA A 95 -15.72 -25.90 -52.24
N ILE A 96 -16.70 -26.78 -52.28
CA ILE A 96 -17.30 -27.36 -51.05
C ILE A 96 -16.24 -28.12 -50.24
N THR A 97 -15.36 -28.90 -50.89
CA THR A 97 -14.31 -29.64 -50.22
C THR A 97 -13.26 -28.72 -49.55
N ILE A 98 -13.00 -27.56 -50.14
CA ILE A 98 -12.12 -26.54 -49.55
C ILE A 98 -12.82 -25.83 -48.38
N GLY A 99 -14.12 -25.92 -48.28
CA GLY A 99 -14.92 -25.24 -47.25
C GLY A 99 -15.14 -23.74 -47.55
N VAL A 100 -15.51 -23.44 -48.80
CA VAL A 100 -15.90 -22.04 -49.14
C VAL A 100 -17.27 -21.74 -48.51
N GLU A 101 -17.45 -20.46 -48.16
CA GLU A 101 -18.69 -19.99 -47.50
C GLU A 101 -19.83 -19.81 -48.46
N ASN A 102 -19.56 -19.37 -49.70
CA ASN A 102 -20.53 -19.24 -50.75
C ASN A 102 -19.91 -19.28 -52.15
N TYR A 103 -20.74 -19.59 -53.16
CA TYR A 103 -20.41 -19.58 -54.57
C TYR A 103 -21.39 -18.70 -55.31
N LEU A 104 -20.94 -17.65 -55.99
CA LEU A 104 -21.76 -16.74 -56.78
C LEU A 104 -21.51 -16.88 -58.26
N MET A 105 -22.55 -16.78 -59.03
CA MET A 105 -22.48 -16.85 -60.53
C MET A 105 -22.23 -15.45 -61.11
N LYS A 106 -21.38 -15.38 -62.15
CA LYS A 106 -21.27 -14.22 -63.04
C LYS A 106 -22.37 -14.26 -64.12
N PRO A 107 -23.04 -13.12 -64.44
CA PRO A 107 -22.86 -11.80 -63.84
C PRO A 107 -23.40 -11.72 -62.45
N ILE A 108 -22.74 -10.93 -61.59
CA ILE A 108 -23.15 -10.81 -60.18
C ILE A 108 -24.53 -10.12 -60.10
N ILE A 109 -25.47 -10.80 -59.46
CA ILE A 109 -26.77 -10.23 -59.11
C ILE A 109 -26.60 -9.46 -57.82
N PRO A 110 -26.89 -8.13 -57.80
CA PRO A 110 -26.65 -7.29 -56.62
C PRO A 110 -27.31 -7.81 -55.33
N SER A 111 -28.51 -8.38 -55.39
CA SER A 111 -29.22 -8.96 -54.24
C SER A 111 -28.51 -10.18 -53.67
N ASP A 112 -27.90 -11.02 -54.52
CA ASP A 112 -27.22 -12.26 -54.13
C ASP A 112 -25.85 -11.91 -53.49
N PHE A 113 -25.20 -10.88 -54.06
CA PHE A 113 -23.98 -10.34 -53.45
C PHE A 113 -24.27 -9.77 -52.07
N GLU A 114 -25.29 -8.92 -51.92
CA GLU A 114 -25.70 -8.35 -50.66
C GLU A 114 -26.00 -9.44 -49.62
N ALA A 115 -26.82 -10.42 -49.99
CA ALA A 115 -27.20 -11.52 -49.10
C ALA A 115 -25.98 -12.33 -48.66
N THR A 116 -25.04 -12.60 -49.59
CA THR A 116 -23.80 -13.31 -49.32
C THR A 116 -22.90 -12.57 -48.36
N ILE A 117 -22.61 -11.28 -48.63
CA ILE A 117 -21.75 -10.49 -47.76
C ILE A 117 -22.35 -10.34 -46.35
N ARG A 118 -23.64 -10.06 -46.24
CA ARG A 118 -24.33 -10.00 -44.95
C ARG A 118 -24.22 -11.33 -44.17
N LYS A 119 -24.36 -12.48 -44.85
CA LYS A 119 -24.20 -13.79 -44.23
C LYS A 119 -22.76 -14.00 -43.73
N VAL A 120 -21.79 -13.65 -44.56
CA VAL A 120 -20.35 -13.78 -44.23
C VAL A 120 -20.00 -12.89 -43.04
N LEU A 121 -20.40 -11.63 -43.03
CA LEU A 121 -20.13 -10.70 -41.92
C LEU A 121 -20.76 -11.21 -40.62
N ARG A 122 -22.03 -11.67 -40.65
CA ARG A 122 -22.65 -12.26 -39.45
C ARG A 122 -21.88 -13.46 -38.93
N SER A 123 -21.35 -14.33 -39.82
CA SER A 123 -20.58 -15.49 -39.44
C SER A 123 -19.24 -15.10 -38.77
N ILE A 124 -18.58 -14.04 -39.27
CA ILE A 124 -17.36 -13.50 -38.68
C ILE A 124 -17.63 -12.90 -37.30
N ASP A 125 -18.72 -12.12 -37.19
CA ASP A 125 -19.10 -11.50 -35.91
C ASP A 125 -19.46 -12.55 -34.85
N ALA A 126 -20.28 -13.53 -35.19
CA ALA A 126 -20.66 -14.60 -34.28
C ALA A 126 -19.43 -15.34 -33.74
N ARG A 127 -18.47 -15.60 -34.62
CA ARG A 127 -17.20 -16.23 -34.22
C ARG A 127 -16.37 -15.35 -33.31
N ARG A 128 -16.19 -14.04 -33.65
CA ARG A 128 -15.45 -13.09 -32.82
C ARG A 128 -16.08 -12.96 -31.43
N GLU A 129 -17.40 -12.92 -31.34
CA GLU A 129 -18.13 -12.91 -30.07
C GLU A 129 -17.94 -14.23 -29.29
N GLN A 130 -17.97 -15.37 -29.96
CA GLN A 130 -17.71 -16.66 -29.32
C GLN A 130 -16.29 -16.75 -28.77
N GLU A 131 -15.28 -16.29 -29.52
CA GLU A 131 -13.88 -16.23 -29.08
C GLU A 131 -13.70 -15.30 -27.89
N LYS A 132 -14.32 -14.11 -27.91
CA LYS A 132 -14.32 -13.17 -26.77
C LYS A 132 -14.97 -13.82 -25.55
N HIS A 133 -16.10 -14.47 -25.72
CA HIS A 133 -16.81 -15.15 -24.63
C HIS A 133 -15.96 -16.26 -24.03
N GLN A 134 -15.33 -17.09 -24.86
CA GLN A 134 -14.45 -18.16 -24.41
C GLN A 134 -13.22 -17.62 -23.67
N LYS A 135 -12.58 -16.57 -24.21
CA LYS A 135 -11.45 -15.89 -23.52
C LYS A 135 -11.87 -15.32 -22.16
N ARG A 136 -13.09 -14.74 -22.10
CA ARG A 136 -13.63 -14.20 -20.84
C ARG A 136 -13.88 -15.31 -19.81
N GLN A 137 -14.49 -16.44 -20.23
CA GLN A 137 -14.70 -17.58 -19.34
C GLN A 137 -13.39 -18.15 -18.82
N THR A 138 -12.41 -18.36 -19.70
CA THR A 138 -11.07 -18.85 -19.31
C THR A 138 -10.40 -17.88 -18.30
N ARG A 139 -10.53 -16.57 -18.51
CA ARG A 139 -10.02 -15.56 -17.58
C ARG A 139 -10.69 -15.63 -16.21
N ILE A 140 -12.02 -15.80 -16.15
CA ILE A 140 -12.78 -15.92 -14.90
C ILE A 140 -12.33 -17.16 -14.13
N ILE A 141 -12.26 -18.33 -14.81
CA ILE A 141 -11.82 -19.58 -14.18
C ILE A 141 -10.40 -19.42 -13.63
N LYS A 142 -9.49 -18.86 -14.43
CA LYS A 142 -8.12 -18.63 -14.02
C LYS A 142 -8.01 -17.69 -12.83
N SER A 143 -8.76 -16.58 -12.83
CA SER A 143 -8.81 -15.65 -11.70
C SER A 143 -9.30 -16.33 -10.42
N HIS A 144 -10.28 -17.22 -10.53
CA HIS A 144 -10.78 -17.99 -9.40
C HIS A 144 -9.72 -18.95 -8.83
N ILE A 145 -9.00 -19.66 -9.69
CA ILE A 145 -7.91 -20.56 -9.28
C ILE A 145 -6.78 -19.78 -8.60
N LEU A 146 -6.38 -18.63 -9.15
CA LEU A 146 -5.36 -17.77 -8.55
C LEU A 146 -5.81 -17.23 -7.19
N TRP A 147 -7.09 -16.86 -7.07
CA TRP A 147 -7.67 -16.41 -5.80
C TRP A 147 -7.65 -17.52 -4.73
N GLN A 148 -7.95 -18.76 -5.12
CA GLN A 148 -7.84 -19.92 -4.23
C GLN A 148 -6.38 -20.20 -3.82
N ALA A 149 -5.42 -20.02 -4.74
CA ALA A 149 -4.01 -20.23 -4.47
C ALA A 149 -3.45 -19.26 -3.42
N ILE A 150 -3.86 -17.98 -3.45
CA ILE A 150 -3.40 -16.99 -2.46
C ILE A 150 -4.05 -17.17 -1.08
N ASN A 151 -5.24 -17.78 -1.01
CA ASN A 151 -6.02 -17.92 0.22
C ASN A 151 -5.93 -19.31 0.88
N HIS A 152 -5.10 -20.22 0.40
CA HIS A 152 -4.99 -21.62 0.89
C HIS A 152 -6.33 -22.37 0.92
N THR A 153 -7.29 -22.01 0.06
CA THR A 153 -8.64 -22.62 0.08
C THR A 153 -8.75 -23.88 -0.75
N ALA A 154 -7.70 -24.24 -1.49
CA ALA A 154 -7.62 -25.50 -2.24
C ALA A 154 -6.43 -26.33 -1.81
N ALA A 155 -6.54 -27.66 -1.97
CA ALA A 155 -5.42 -28.56 -1.72
C ALA A 155 -4.27 -28.24 -2.70
N PRO A 156 -3.02 -28.12 -2.22
CA PRO A 156 -1.87 -27.73 -3.05
C PRO A 156 -1.73 -28.60 -4.32
N ASP A 157 -1.96 -29.90 -4.20
CA ASP A 157 -1.80 -30.86 -5.31
C ASP A 157 -2.85 -30.70 -6.42
N SER A 158 -4.04 -30.19 -6.10
CA SER A 158 -5.09 -29.95 -7.10
C SER A 158 -4.93 -28.69 -7.91
N LEU A 159 -4.15 -27.73 -7.39
CA LEU A 159 -3.90 -26.43 -8.06
C LEU A 159 -2.70 -26.47 -9.00
N THR A 160 -1.68 -27.28 -8.68
CA THR A 160 -0.44 -27.35 -9.46
C THR A 160 -0.67 -27.89 -10.87
N GLU A 161 -1.70 -28.70 -11.08
CA GLU A 161 -2.04 -29.25 -12.40
C GLU A 161 -2.66 -28.24 -13.36
N TYR A 162 -3.30 -27.17 -12.82
CA TYR A 162 -4.01 -26.16 -13.61
C TYR A 162 -3.30 -24.80 -13.68
N LEU A 163 -2.22 -24.62 -12.91
CA LEU A 163 -1.46 -23.38 -12.90
C LEU A 163 -0.17 -23.52 -13.70
N ASP A 164 0.10 -22.53 -14.54
CA ASP A 164 1.44 -22.34 -15.11
C ASP A 164 2.48 -22.20 -13.97
N PRO A 165 3.75 -22.55 -14.20
CA PRO A 165 4.79 -22.25 -13.22
C PRO A 165 4.96 -20.73 -13.09
N TYR A 166 4.84 -20.22 -11.85
CA TYR A 166 5.10 -18.84 -11.52
C TYR A 166 6.42 -18.72 -10.77
N TYR A 167 7.17 -17.67 -11.07
CA TYR A 167 8.50 -17.41 -10.54
C TYR A 167 8.57 -16.22 -9.60
N SER A 168 7.67 -15.27 -9.78
CA SER A 168 7.62 -14.08 -8.94
C SER A 168 6.21 -13.54 -8.83
N LEU A 169 5.91 -12.91 -7.72
CA LEU A 169 4.64 -12.24 -7.44
C LEU A 169 4.89 -10.77 -7.17
N LEU A 170 4.16 -9.90 -7.85
CA LEU A 170 4.15 -8.46 -7.58
C LEU A 170 2.79 -8.07 -7.02
N LEU A 171 2.77 -7.39 -5.88
CA LEU A 171 1.58 -6.76 -5.32
C LEU A 171 1.62 -5.27 -5.65
N ILE A 172 0.56 -4.79 -6.30
CA ILE A 172 0.38 -3.39 -6.67
C ILE A 172 -0.75 -2.84 -5.81
N GLU A 173 -0.50 -1.74 -5.12
CA GLU A 173 -1.50 -0.98 -4.39
C GLU A 173 -1.52 0.46 -4.91
N CYS A 174 -2.71 0.95 -5.26
CA CYS A 174 -2.93 2.32 -5.68
C CYS A 174 -3.85 3.02 -4.68
N ASP A 175 -3.79 4.35 -4.66
CA ASP A 175 -4.71 5.12 -3.86
C ASP A 175 -6.14 5.02 -4.44
N LYS A 176 -7.15 5.00 -3.57
CA LYS A 176 -8.58 4.91 -3.91
C LYS A 176 -8.97 3.61 -4.64
N GLU A 177 -10.09 3.66 -5.35
CA GLU A 177 -10.68 2.52 -6.06
C GLU A 177 -10.19 2.41 -7.52
N PHE A 178 -8.90 2.65 -7.76
CA PHE A 178 -8.32 2.73 -9.09
C PHE A 178 -8.63 1.51 -9.97
N PHE A 179 -8.42 0.31 -9.44
CA PHE A 179 -8.61 -0.92 -10.23
C PHE A 179 -10.08 -1.23 -10.56
N SER A 180 -11.03 -0.60 -9.88
CA SER A 180 -12.45 -0.70 -10.24
C SER A 180 -12.76 0.05 -11.54
N SER A 181 -12.11 1.19 -11.77
CA SER A 181 -12.33 2.05 -12.94
C SER A 181 -11.63 1.54 -14.20
N VAL A 182 -10.45 0.87 -14.04
CA VAL A 182 -9.58 0.45 -15.16
C VAL A 182 -9.46 -1.07 -15.29
N ASN A 183 -10.42 -1.82 -14.79
CA ASN A 183 -10.35 -3.29 -14.60
C ASN A 183 -9.95 -4.09 -15.85
N GLU A 184 -10.38 -3.70 -17.04
CA GLU A 184 -10.04 -4.38 -18.30
C GLU A 184 -8.91 -3.70 -19.07
N GLU A 185 -8.75 -2.40 -18.93
CA GLU A 185 -7.80 -1.59 -19.67
C GLU A 185 -6.37 -1.74 -19.12
N PHE A 186 -6.21 -1.64 -17.81
CA PHE A 186 -4.90 -1.67 -17.16
C PHE A 186 -4.11 -2.98 -17.44
N PRO A 187 -4.69 -4.19 -17.36
CA PRO A 187 -3.98 -5.42 -17.72
C PRO A 187 -3.54 -5.49 -19.18
N GLU A 188 -4.32 -4.92 -20.12
CA GLU A 188 -3.92 -4.88 -21.54
C GLU A 188 -2.75 -3.91 -21.75
N LYS A 189 -2.81 -2.75 -21.12
CA LYS A 189 -1.67 -1.80 -21.12
C LYS A 189 -0.41 -2.41 -20.53
N LEU A 190 -0.52 -3.18 -19.44
CA LEU A 190 0.62 -3.89 -18.87
C LEU A 190 1.21 -4.93 -19.84
N LYS A 191 0.41 -5.56 -20.70
CA LYS A 191 0.92 -6.48 -21.72
C LYS A 191 1.76 -5.76 -22.77
N ASP A 192 1.33 -4.57 -23.17
CA ASP A 192 2.06 -3.74 -24.13
C ASP A 192 3.37 -3.19 -23.52
N LEU A 193 3.30 -2.82 -22.23
CA LEU A 193 4.44 -2.25 -21.49
C LEU A 193 5.48 -3.32 -21.13
N LEU A 194 5.02 -4.46 -20.62
CA LEU A 194 5.87 -5.52 -20.11
C LEU A 194 6.03 -6.62 -21.16
N SER A 195 7.14 -6.69 -21.83
CA SER A 195 7.46 -7.76 -22.80
C SER A 195 7.70 -9.14 -22.16
N ILE A 196 7.02 -9.41 -21.05
CA ILE A 196 7.12 -10.65 -20.25
C ILE A 196 5.73 -11.28 -20.06
N PRO A 197 5.61 -12.61 -20.08
CA PRO A 197 4.35 -13.27 -19.83
C PRO A 197 3.99 -13.22 -18.35
N PHE A 198 2.75 -12.80 -18.06
CA PHE A 198 2.19 -12.75 -16.71
C PHE A 198 0.70 -13.09 -16.71
N ASP A 199 0.19 -13.42 -15.53
CA ASP A 199 -1.24 -13.43 -15.25
C ASP A 199 -1.56 -12.31 -14.25
N TYR A 200 -2.75 -11.74 -14.39
CA TYR A 200 -3.22 -10.62 -13.59
C TYR A 200 -4.44 -11.01 -12.77
N LEU A 201 -4.44 -10.63 -11.50
CA LEU A 201 -5.57 -10.83 -10.59
C LEU A 201 -5.90 -9.51 -9.89
N ASN A 202 -7.12 -9.03 -10.09
CA ASN A 202 -7.64 -7.92 -9.31
C ASN A 202 -8.19 -8.45 -7.98
N LEU A 203 -7.66 -7.98 -6.85
CA LEU A 203 -8.05 -8.44 -5.52
C LEU A 203 -9.13 -7.55 -4.91
N TYR A 204 -8.88 -6.26 -4.90
CA TYR A 204 -9.71 -5.22 -4.30
C TYR A 204 -9.70 -3.98 -5.18
N PRO A 205 -10.59 -3.02 -4.96
CA PRO A 205 -10.60 -1.77 -5.74
C PRO A 205 -9.25 -1.03 -5.77
N SER A 206 -8.44 -1.20 -4.73
CA SER A 206 -7.12 -0.56 -4.61
C SER A 206 -5.92 -1.50 -4.78
N ARG A 207 -6.13 -2.83 -4.96
CA ARG A 207 -5.03 -3.81 -4.99
C ARG A 207 -5.15 -4.81 -6.12
N SER A 208 -4.03 -5.10 -6.77
CA SER A 208 -3.93 -6.16 -7.78
C SER A 208 -2.60 -6.93 -7.69
N LEU A 209 -2.58 -8.11 -8.30
CA LEU A 209 -1.42 -9.00 -8.33
C LEU A 209 -1.01 -9.32 -9.77
N LEU A 210 0.30 -9.35 -10.01
CA LEU A 210 0.90 -9.91 -11.21
C LEU A 210 1.67 -11.19 -10.85
N PHE A 211 1.35 -12.27 -11.54
CA PHE A 211 2.02 -13.57 -11.44
C PHE A 211 2.94 -13.71 -12.65
N ILE A 212 4.25 -13.61 -12.45
CA ILE A 212 5.25 -13.63 -13.53
C ILE A 212 5.59 -15.07 -13.88
N LYS A 213 5.48 -15.42 -15.18
CA LYS A 213 5.69 -16.76 -15.72
C LYS A 213 7.11 -17.03 -16.22
N LYS A 214 8.01 -16.13 -15.99
CA LYS A 214 9.42 -16.24 -16.43
C LYS A 214 10.34 -15.92 -15.26
N PRO A 215 11.40 -16.72 -15.03
CA PRO A 215 12.39 -16.38 -14.02
C PRO A 215 13.07 -15.06 -14.37
N LEU A 216 13.03 -14.10 -13.45
CA LEU A 216 13.65 -12.79 -13.60
C LEU A 216 14.61 -12.56 -12.43
N LYS A 217 15.73 -11.89 -12.67
CA LYS A 217 16.64 -11.43 -11.62
C LYS A 217 16.05 -10.20 -10.93
N ASP A 218 16.43 -9.96 -9.67
CA ASP A 218 15.96 -8.83 -8.85
C ASP A 218 15.98 -7.47 -9.57
N ASN A 219 17.05 -7.19 -10.32
CA ASN A 219 17.14 -5.94 -11.09
C ASN A 219 16.04 -5.80 -12.16
N TRP A 220 15.58 -6.91 -12.75
CA TRP A 220 14.50 -6.92 -13.71
C TRP A 220 13.12 -6.74 -13.04
N LEU A 221 12.92 -7.34 -11.88
CA LEU A 221 11.70 -7.14 -11.10
C LEU A 221 11.58 -5.69 -10.65
N LEU A 222 12.68 -5.10 -10.19
CA LEU A 222 12.73 -3.68 -9.83
C LEU A 222 12.43 -2.78 -11.04
N ALA A 223 13.05 -3.03 -12.19
CA ALA A 223 12.79 -2.27 -13.42
C ALA A 223 11.33 -2.41 -13.89
N THR A 224 10.77 -3.61 -13.79
CA THR A 224 9.35 -3.89 -14.07
C THR A 224 8.44 -3.07 -13.14
N ALA A 225 8.71 -3.07 -11.84
CA ALA A 225 7.95 -2.29 -10.86
C ALA A 225 8.05 -0.77 -11.14
N GLN A 226 9.24 -0.27 -11.50
CA GLN A 226 9.44 1.12 -11.89
C GLN A 226 8.63 1.50 -13.13
N SER A 227 8.64 0.65 -14.17
CA SER A 227 7.86 0.89 -15.38
C SER A 227 6.36 0.95 -15.11
N ILE A 228 5.85 0.07 -14.22
CA ILE A 228 4.44 0.08 -13.83
C ILE A 228 4.09 1.38 -13.06
N CYS A 229 4.93 1.80 -12.12
CA CYS A 229 4.71 3.05 -11.38
C CYS A 229 4.70 4.27 -12.30
N LEU A 230 5.63 4.34 -13.27
CA LEU A 230 5.70 5.42 -14.26
C LEU A 230 4.44 5.44 -15.14
N ALA A 231 4.06 4.30 -15.70
CA ALA A 231 2.86 4.21 -16.54
C ALA A 231 1.58 4.59 -15.78
N ALA A 232 1.44 4.17 -14.51
CA ALA A 232 0.31 4.55 -13.68
C ALA A 232 0.27 6.06 -13.42
N GLN A 233 1.43 6.69 -13.19
CA GLN A 233 1.51 8.14 -12.97
C GLN A 233 1.28 8.92 -14.26
N GLU A 234 1.89 8.52 -15.39
CA GLU A 234 1.81 9.27 -16.64
C GLU A 234 0.44 9.16 -17.33
N GLU A 235 -0.16 7.96 -17.34
CA GLU A 235 -1.40 7.72 -18.08
C GLU A 235 -2.68 7.96 -17.24
N TYR A 236 -2.60 7.75 -15.92
CA TYR A 236 -3.79 7.77 -15.05
C TYR A 236 -3.69 8.79 -13.90
N ASP A 237 -2.57 9.51 -13.78
CA ASP A 237 -2.28 10.40 -12.64
C ASP A 237 -2.49 9.69 -11.28
N GLN A 238 -2.05 8.42 -11.20
CA GLN A 238 -2.19 7.59 -10.01
C GLN A 238 -0.84 7.22 -9.42
N LYS A 239 -0.70 7.43 -8.11
CA LYS A 239 0.44 6.95 -7.34
C LYS A 239 0.24 5.47 -7.03
N CYS A 240 1.19 4.64 -7.43
CA CYS A 240 1.21 3.21 -7.13
C CYS A 240 2.35 2.88 -6.17
N TYR A 241 2.09 1.90 -5.31
CA TYR A 241 3.07 1.29 -4.43
C TYR A 241 3.20 -0.18 -4.80
N ILE A 242 4.42 -0.64 -4.99
CA ILE A 242 4.68 -2.01 -5.46
C ILE A 242 5.67 -2.69 -4.53
N THR A 243 5.37 -3.93 -4.19
CA THR A 243 6.32 -4.86 -3.59
C THR A 243 6.30 -6.16 -4.34
N PHE A 244 7.40 -6.89 -4.33
CA PHE A 244 7.54 -8.16 -5.04
C PHE A 244 8.40 -9.14 -4.26
N ASP A 245 8.23 -10.43 -4.58
CA ASP A 245 9.05 -11.50 -4.02
C ASP A 245 9.08 -12.68 -5.00
N GLU A 246 10.10 -13.52 -4.88
CA GLU A 246 10.23 -14.74 -5.68
C GLU A 246 9.32 -15.84 -5.14
N ILE A 247 8.78 -16.66 -6.06
CA ILE A 247 7.99 -17.84 -5.78
C ILE A 247 8.90 -19.05 -6.01
N PRO A 248 9.28 -19.82 -4.97
CA PRO A 248 10.08 -21.01 -5.13
C PRO A 248 9.38 -22.08 -5.97
N ASP A 249 8.09 -22.26 -5.72
CA ASP A 249 7.16 -23.11 -6.45
C ASP A 249 5.70 -22.69 -6.16
N ASN A 250 4.76 -23.19 -6.95
CA ASN A 250 3.35 -22.79 -6.83
C ASN A 250 2.70 -23.13 -5.48
N THR A 251 3.26 -24.05 -4.68
CA THR A 251 2.73 -24.38 -3.35
C THR A 251 2.99 -23.26 -2.33
N HIS A 252 3.96 -22.37 -2.61
CA HIS A 252 4.34 -21.25 -1.76
C HIS A 252 3.64 -19.93 -2.10
N ILE A 253 2.76 -19.89 -3.10
CA ILE A 253 2.09 -18.65 -3.55
C ILE A 253 1.42 -17.91 -2.39
N ALA A 254 0.65 -18.58 -1.54
CA ALA A 254 -0.04 -17.95 -0.42
C ALA A 254 0.93 -17.42 0.66
N ALA A 255 2.03 -18.16 0.92
CA ALA A 255 3.05 -17.69 1.86
C ALA A 255 3.77 -16.44 1.33
N VAL A 256 4.07 -16.41 0.02
CA VAL A 256 4.65 -15.24 -0.65
C VAL A 256 3.67 -14.07 -0.59
N TYR A 257 2.42 -14.28 -0.94
CA TYR A 257 1.38 -13.25 -0.86
C TYR A 257 1.25 -12.66 0.55
N SER A 258 1.20 -13.50 1.58
CA SER A 258 1.15 -13.03 2.97
C SER A 258 2.37 -12.18 3.37
N ARG A 259 3.58 -12.51 2.85
CA ARG A 259 4.76 -11.66 3.05
C ARG A 259 4.62 -10.32 2.35
N LEU A 260 4.12 -10.31 1.10
CA LEU A 260 3.90 -9.07 0.35
C LEU A 260 2.85 -8.17 1.01
N GLU A 261 1.75 -8.74 1.54
CA GLU A 261 0.74 -7.97 2.28
C GLU A 261 1.33 -7.26 3.50
N LYS A 262 2.10 -7.98 4.31
CA LYS A 262 2.81 -7.37 5.44
C LYS A 262 3.81 -6.31 4.99
N LYS A 263 4.47 -6.55 3.85
CA LYS A 263 5.47 -5.63 3.31
C LYS A 263 4.84 -4.34 2.79
N ILE A 264 3.73 -4.43 2.05
CA ILE A 264 3.07 -3.25 1.48
C ILE A 264 2.54 -2.30 2.59
N GLU A 265 2.17 -2.82 3.76
CA GLU A 265 1.77 -2.01 4.91
C GLU A 265 2.89 -1.09 5.41
N THR A 266 4.16 -1.47 5.19
CA THR A 266 5.30 -0.64 5.59
C THR A 266 5.39 0.68 4.82
N ARG A 267 4.68 0.82 3.69
CA ARG A 267 4.57 2.08 2.93
C ARG A 267 4.13 3.26 3.78
N PHE A 268 3.35 2.98 4.81
CA PHE A 268 2.88 3.98 5.76
C PHE A 268 4.03 4.77 6.40
N PHE A 269 5.17 4.11 6.63
CA PHE A 269 6.37 4.71 7.20
C PHE A 269 7.33 5.29 6.15
N PHE A 270 7.10 5.00 4.86
CA PHE A 270 7.96 5.41 3.75
C PHE A 270 7.16 6.11 2.64
N PRO A 271 6.57 7.29 2.90
CA PRO A 271 5.66 7.95 1.95
C PRO A 271 6.32 8.34 0.63
N ASP A 272 7.66 8.50 0.62
CA ASP A 272 8.43 8.89 -0.56
C ASP A 272 8.85 7.69 -1.44
N ARG A 273 8.61 6.46 -0.96
CA ARG A 273 8.99 5.25 -1.68
C ARG A 273 7.79 4.61 -2.34
N ASN A 274 7.85 4.50 -3.66
CA ASN A 274 6.83 3.80 -4.44
C ASN A 274 7.10 2.29 -4.56
N ILE A 275 8.35 1.84 -4.32
CA ILE A 275 8.75 0.44 -4.41
C ILE A 275 9.38 0.02 -3.09
N LEU A 276 8.88 -1.08 -2.53
CA LEU A 276 9.34 -1.68 -1.29
C LEU A 276 10.05 -2.98 -1.63
N LEU A 277 11.36 -3.02 -1.39
CA LEU A 277 12.21 -4.16 -1.74
C LEU A 277 12.04 -5.31 -0.74
N PRO A 278 12.24 -6.59 -1.16
CA PRO A 278 12.17 -7.75 -0.27
C PRO A 278 13.06 -7.61 0.97
N ASN A 279 14.26 -7.07 0.81
CA ASN A 279 15.26 -6.89 1.86
C ASN A 279 15.12 -5.60 2.68
N ASP A 280 14.16 -4.72 2.36
CA ASP A 280 13.87 -3.59 3.23
C ASP A 280 13.43 -4.09 4.62
N PRO A 281 13.73 -3.38 5.72
CA PRO A 281 13.34 -3.82 7.05
C PRO A 281 11.84 -4.08 7.10
N GLY A 282 11.46 -5.35 7.30
CA GLY A 282 10.08 -5.77 7.51
C GLY A 282 9.67 -5.58 8.96
N HIS A 283 8.38 -5.52 9.23
CA HIS A 283 7.87 -5.56 10.60
C HIS A 283 8.12 -6.94 11.21
N THR A 284 9.14 -7.07 12.02
CA THR A 284 9.18 -8.07 13.08
C THR A 284 8.46 -7.43 14.25
N TYR A 285 7.26 -7.91 14.59
CA TYR A 285 6.56 -7.45 15.78
C TYR A 285 7.43 -7.72 17.01
N SER A 286 8.17 -6.71 17.43
CA SER A 286 8.74 -6.68 18.77
C SER A 286 7.62 -6.26 19.72
N ALA A 287 7.64 -6.81 20.95
CA ALA A 287 6.80 -6.26 22.01
C ALA A 287 7.36 -4.84 22.31
N ALA A 288 6.86 -3.86 21.57
CA ALA A 288 7.29 -2.48 21.67
C ALA A 288 7.03 -1.98 23.09
N GLY A 289 8.00 -1.27 23.64
CA GLY A 289 7.80 -0.56 24.89
C GLY A 289 6.58 0.35 24.77
N HIS A 290 5.70 0.31 25.77
CA HIS A 290 4.53 1.21 25.83
C HIS A 290 5.02 2.66 25.78
N ILE A 291 4.66 3.38 24.72
CA ILE A 291 4.85 4.84 24.69
C ILE A 291 3.81 5.42 25.64
N SER A 292 4.25 5.97 26.78
CA SER A 292 3.36 6.60 27.74
C SER A 292 2.96 7.99 27.26
N MET A 293 1.66 8.23 27.09
CA MET A 293 1.10 9.55 26.76
C MET A 293 0.93 10.43 28.00
N ASP A 294 1.23 9.94 29.21
CA ASP A 294 1.06 10.67 30.46
C ASP A 294 1.92 11.93 30.50
N ILE A 295 3.11 11.87 29.91
CA ILE A 295 4.03 13.02 29.86
C ILE A 295 3.41 14.18 29.10
N LEU A 296 2.76 13.91 27.95
CA LEU A 296 2.07 14.95 27.16
C LEU A 296 0.86 15.51 27.92
N ALA A 297 0.12 14.65 28.62
CA ALA A 297 -1.03 15.07 29.42
C ALA A 297 -0.60 15.96 30.60
N ASP A 298 0.53 15.63 31.23
CA ASP A 298 1.06 16.40 32.35
C ASP A 298 1.62 17.74 31.89
N ASP A 299 2.34 17.81 30.76
CA ASP A 299 2.80 19.08 30.16
C ASP A 299 1.62 20.03 29.88
N LEU A 300 0.55 19.51 29.27
CA LEU A 300 -0.63 20.31 28.97
C LEU A 300 -1.36 20.80 30.23
N LYS A 301 -1.49 19.96 31.28
CA LYS A 301 -2.03 20.37 32.57
C LYS A 301 -1.21 21.49 33.21
N LEU A 302 0.10 21.44 32.98
CA LEU A 302 1.03 22.42 33.48
C LEU A 302 1.10 23.68 32.60
N GLN A 303 0.48 23.65 31.43
CA GLN A 303 0.59 24.70 30.39
C GLN A 303 2.04 24.94 29.94
N ASP A 304 2.90 23.92 30.05
CA ASP A 304 4.28 23.94 29.59
C ASP A 304 4.33 23.48 28.12
N TYR A 305 4.00 24.40 27.24
CA TYR A 305 3.92 24.13 25.81
C TYR A 305 5.28 23.84 25.17
N ASP A 306 6.37 24.38 25.71
CA ASP A 306 7.72 24.12 25.17
C ASP A 306 8.15 22.69 25.45
N SER A 307 7.96 22.20 26.68
CA SER A 307 8.20 20.79 27.03
C SER A 307 7.26 19.87 26.29
N PHE A 308 5.99 20.23 26.15
CA PHE A 308 5.01 19.48 25.37
C PHE A 308 5.47 19.26 23.92
N HIS A 309 5.93 20.33 23.24
CA HIS A 309 6.41 20.18 21.86
C HIS A 309 7.67 19.35 21.77
N SER A 310 8.59 19.48 22.73
CA SER A 310 9.80 18.64 22.77
C SER A 310 9.46 17.16 22.92
N HIS A 311 8.61 16.82 23.88
CA HIS A 311 8.20 15.44 24.12
C HIS A 311 7.36 14.89 22.97
N LEU A 312 6.52 15.72 22.34
CA LEU A 312 5.74 15.32 21.17
C LEU A 312 6.65 14.94 19.99
N GLU A 313 7.67 15.73 19.69
CA GLU A 313 8.63 15.42 18.61
C GLU A 313 9.49 14.19 18.97
N GLU A 314 9.89 14.01 20.23
CA GLU A 314 10.57 12.78 20.67
C GLU A 314 9.72 11.53 20.44
N ILE A 315 8.41 11.61 20.71
CA ILE A 315 7.47 10.50 20.44
C ILE A 315 7.33 10.29 18.93
N PHE A 316 7.23 11.35 18.14
CA PHE A 316 7.16 11.25 16.68
C PHE A 316 8.41 10.59 16.10
N ASP A 317 9.59 10.97 16.54
CA ASP A 317 10.85 10.35 16.11
C ASP A 317 10.89 8.87 16.51
N SER A 318 10.48 8.54 17.73
CA SER A 318 10.37 7.16 18.17
C SER A 318 9.40 6.32 17.31
N LEU A 319 8.22 6.88 16.97
CA LEU A 319 7.24 6.20 16.10
C LEU A 319 7.72 6.07 14.66
N LYS A 320 8.52 7.01 14.16
CA LYS A 320 9.09 7.00 12.82
C LYS A 320 10.27 6.03 12.68
N ASP A 321 11.10 5.97 13.71
CA ASP A 321 12.33 5.16 13.69
C ASP A 321 12.07 3.70 14.04
N ASP A 322 11.12 3.41 14.93
CA ASP A 322 10.74 2.06 15.30
C ASP A 322 9.76 1.45 14.28
N LYS A 323 10.34 0.96 13.17
CA LYS A 323 9.61 0.30 12.08
C LYS A 323 9.11 -1.11 12.45
N THR A 324 9.27 -1.53 13.70
CA THR A 324 8.80 -2.85 14.19
C THR A 324 7.37 -2.78 14.74
N GLN A 325 6.82 -1.59 14.91
CA GLN A 325 5.47 -1.39 15.45
C GLN A 325 4.39 -1.66 14.41
N SER A 326 3.28 -2.26 14.84
CA SER A 326 2.15 -2.48 13.94
C SER A 326 1.49 -1.16 13.55
N LEU A 327 0.98 -1.06 12.31
CA LEU A 327 0.21 0.09 11.83
C LEU A 327 -0.97 0.43 12.77
N ILE A 328 -1.64 -0.60 13.30
CA ILE A 328 -2.76 -0.46 14.24
C ILE A 328 -2.29 0.21 15.52
N TYR A 329 -1.14 -0.21 16.07
CA TYR A 329 -0.59 0.38 17.28
C TYR A 329 -0.19 1.85 17.07
N VAL A 330 0.44 2.18 15.96
CA VAL A 330 0.78 3.57 15.63
C VAL A 330 -0.47 4.43 15.53
N LYS A 331 -1.50 3.99 14.80
CA LYS A 331 -2.78 4.71 14.71
C LYS A 331 -3.49 4.85 16.07
N TYR A 332 -3.37 3.83 16.91
CA TYR A 332 -3.83 3.91 18.31
C TYR A 332 -3.09 5.00 19.10
N CYS A 333 -1.76 5.09 19.00
CA CYS A 333 -0.98 6.15 19.65
C CYS A 333 -1.46 7.55 19.23
N PHE A 334 -1.70 7.77 17.92
CA PHE A 334 -2.24 9.04 17.44
C PHE A 334 -3.67 9.32 17.96
N THR A 335 -4.49 8.29 18.13
CA THR A 335 -5.82 8.43 18.72
C THR A 335 -5.72 8.86 20.21
N GLU A 336 -4.79 8.28 20.97
CA GLU A 336 -4.56 8.69 22.37
C GLU A 336 -3.98 10.12 22.43
N MET A 337 -3.12 10.55 21.49
CA MET A 337 -2.68 11.94 21.42
C MET A 337 -3.85 12.91 21.21
N VAL A 338 -4.76 12.62 20.27
CA VAL A 338 -5.97 13.43 20.04
C VAL A 338 -6.81 13.53 21.31
N LYS A 339 -6.98 12.43 22.03
CA LYS A 339 -7.72 12.40 23.30
C LYS A 339 -7.05 13.27 24.37
N VAL A 340 -5.72 13.20 24.51
CA VAL A 340 -4.97 14.07 25.44
C VAL A 340 -5.15 15.54 25.07
N LEU A 341 -5.02 15.89 23.79
CA LEU A 341 -5.23 17.26 23.31
C LEU A 341 -6.67 17.75 23.55
N SER A 342 -7.66 16.89 23.33
CA SER A 342 -9.08 17.26 23.54
C SER A 342 -9.43 17.58 24.99
N GLN A 343 -8.75 16.93 25.93
CA GLN A 343 -8.93 17.20 27.36
C GLN A 343 -8.31 18.52 27.81
N ALA A 344 -7.28 18.99 27.09
CA ALA A 344 -6.59 20.26 27.39
C ALA A 344 -7.21 21.48 26.68
N GLY A 345 -7.96 21.26 25.60
CA GLY A 345 -8.58 22.32 24.80
C GLY A 345 -9.80 22.94 25.48
N ASN A 346 -9.59 23.93 26.34
CA ASN A 346 -10.67 24.70 26.97
C ASN A 346 -11.54 25.39 25.91
N GLY A 347 -12.68 24.76 25.54
CA GLY A 347 -13.72 25.37 24.71
C GLY A 347 -13.66 25.05 23.20
N THR A 348 -12.71 24.28 22.72
CA THR A 348 -12.71 23.76 21.34
C THR A 348 -13.44 22.43 21.30
N HIS A 349 -14.66 22.44 20.76
CA HIS A 349 -15.41 21.19 20.47
C HIS A 349 -14.86 20.55 19.19
N TRP A 350 -13.90 19.64 19.33
CA TRP A 350 -13.47 18.79 18.23
C TRP A 350 -14.41 17.60 18.08
N ASP A 351 -14.78 17.29 16.86
CA ASP A 351 -15.45 16.03 16.54
C ASP A 351 -14.42 14.89 16.59
N LEU A 352 -14.35 14.23 17.74
CA LEU A 352 -13.43 13.11 17.97
C LEU A 352 -13.67 11.93 17.03
N ASN A 353 -14.92 11.73 16.58
CA ASN A 353 -15.25 10.66 15.64
C ASN A 353 -14.68 10.97 14.26
N ALA A 354 -14.83 12.21 13.80
CA ALA A 354 -14.25 12.66 12.53
C ALA A 354 -12.72 12.59 12.54
N LEU A 355 -12.07 12.99 13.65
CA LEU A 355 -10.62 12.88 13.81
C LEU A 355 -10.15 11.43 13.84
N ALA A 356 -10.85 10.54 14.56
CA ALA A 356 -10.54 9.12 14.56
C ALA A 356 -10.68 8.53 13.14
N GLU A 357 -11.76 8.85 12.43
CA GLU A 357 -11.92 8.42 11.04
C GLU A 357 -10.77 8.91 10.14
N GLN A 358 -10.35 10.16 10.30
CA GLN A 358 -9.21 10.73 9.58
C GLN A 358 -7.91 9.98 9.90
N ILE A 359 -7.66 9.62 11.17
CA ILE A 359 -6.50 8.80 11.57
C ILE A 359 -6.52 7.45 10.87
N PHE A 360 -7.67 6.76 10.89
CA PHE A 360 -7.76 5.44 10.27
C PHE A 360 -7.67 5.47 8.74
N ARG A 361 -8.12 6.56 8.10
CA ARG A 361 -8.02 6.78 6.64
C ARG A 361 -6.68 7.31 6.18
N SER A 362 -5.82 7.82 7.07
CA SER A 362 -4.52 8.36 6.68
C SER A 362 -3.65 7.33 5.97
N SER A 363 -3.00 7.76 4.91
CA SER A 363 -2.18 6.92 4.04
C SER A 363 -0.73 6.81 4.49
N ASN A 364 -0.25 7.77 5.30
CA ASN A 364 1.13 7.78 5.80
C ASN A 364 1.26 8.46 7.16
N ILE A 365 2.40 8.21 7.83
CA ILE A 365 2.68 8.72 9.17
C ILE A 365 2.84 10.25 9.21
N LEU A 366 3.33 10.88 8.14
CA LEU A 366 3.54 12.33 8.10
C LEU A 366 2.22 13.08 8.15
N GLU A 367 1.18 12.61 7.46
CA GLU A 367 -0.17 13.16 7.55
C GLU A 367 -0.70 13.18 8.99
N LEU A 368 -0.43 12.11 9.75
CA LEU A 368 -0.82 12.03 11.16
C LEU A 368 -0.03 13.00 12.04
N MET A 369 1.28 13.10 11.82
CA MET A 369 2.13 14.04 12.57
C MET A 369 1.68 15.49 12.32
N ASP A 370 1.42 15.86 11.07
CA ASP A 370 0.97 17.21 10.70
C ASP A 370 -0.41 17.53 11.27
N MET A 371 -1.31 16.53 11.29
CA MET A 371 -2.61 16.66 11.94
C MET A 371 -2.45 16.99 13.44
N ILE A 372 -1.64 16.23 14.17
CA ILE A 372 -1.41 16.48 15.61
C ILE A 372 -0.73 17.83 15.84
N ARG A 373 0.26 18.21 15.01
CA ARG A 373 0.88 19.55 15.08
C ARG A 373 -0.16 20.66 14.89
N SER A 374 -1.06 20.50 13.93
CA SER A 374 -2.13 21.48 13.67
C SER A 374 -3.10 21.60 14.83
N LEU A 375 -3.49 20.46 15.43
CA LEU A 375 -4.35 20.42 16.60
C LEU A 375 -3.67 21.07 17.82
N SER A 376 -2.38 20.76 18.06
CA SER A 376 -1.63 21.33 19.17
C SER A 376 -1.46 22.86 19.06
N ALA A 377 -1.21 23.37 17.86
CA ALA A 377 -1.11 24.81 17.60
C ALA A 377 -2.41 25.56 17.87
N SER A 378 -3.57 24.90 17.79
CA SER A 378 -4.86 25.52 18.09
C SER A 378 -5.09 25.73 19.59
N ILE A 379 -4.41 24.97 20.44
CA ILE A 379 -4.52 25.06 21.91
C ILE A 379 -3.71 26.23 22.48
N GLN A 380 -2.63 26.66 21.84
CA GLN A 380 -1.68 27.68 22.32
C GLN A 380 -2.24 29.13 22.38
N LYS A 381 -3.40 29.40 21.87
CA LYS A 381 -3.91 30.80 21.70
C LYS A 381 -4.63 31.38 22.89
N ALA A 382 -4.60 30.74 24.08
CA ALA A 382 -5.13 31.37 25.31
C ALA A 382 -4.00 32.12 26.04
N PRO A 383 -4.20 33.37 26.52
CA PRO A 383 -3.14 34.16 27.16
C PRO A 383 -2.67 33.49 28.46
N SER A 384 -1.43 33.13 28.51
CA SER A 384 -0.76 32.51 29.65
C SER A 384 -0.49 33.54 30.76
N GLY A 385 -1.27 33.46 31.85
CA GLY A 385 -0.93 34.06 33.12
C GLY A 385 -0.31 33.05 34.06
N GLU A 386 0.90 33.29 34.51
CA GLU A 386 1.51 32.83 35.77
C GLU A 386 1.72 31.33 36.04
N ASN A 387 2.24 30.53 35.09
CA ASN A 387 2.59 29.12 35.40
C ASN A 387 3.84 28.62 34.62
N THR A 388 5.01 29.19 34.90
CA THR A 388 6.28 28.64 34.39
C THR A 388 6.72 27.39 35.17
N PRO A 389 7.45 26.43 34.56
CA PRO A 389 8.00 25.21 35.23
C PRO A 389 8.84 25.59 36.48
N VAL A 390 9.55 26.69 36.44
CA VAL A 390 10.34 27.21 37.57
C VAL A 390 9.47 27.53 38.80
N LEU A 391 8.29 28.14 38.59
CA LEU A 391 7.34 28.45 39.67
C LEU A 391 6.72 27.18 40.27
N LYS A 392 6.62 26.10 39.53
CA LYS A 392 6.04 24.85 40.02
C LYS A 392 6.99 24.02 40.82
N THR A 393 8.25 23.92 40.39
CA THR A 393 9.30 23.27 41.20
C THR A 393 9.54 24.02 42.50
N GLU A 394 9.34 25.36 42.52
CA GLU A 394 9.38 26.15 43.75
C GLU A 394 8.22 25.81 44.70
N LYS A 395 6.99 25.66 44.19
CA LYS A 395 5.84 25.20 44.99
C LYS A 395 6.05 23.78 45.54
N ILE A 396 6.62 22.89 44.77
CA ILE A 396 6.97 21.51 45.21
C ILE A 396 8.04 21.60 46.33
N ARG A 397 9.08 22.45 46.21
CA ARG A 397 10.08 22.67 47.26
C ARG A 397 9.44 23.21 48.53
N GLN A 398 8.57 24.20 48.41
CA GLN A 398 7.86 24.79 49.56
C GLN A 398 6.99 23.72 50.25
N TYR A 399 6.28 22.90 49.49
CA TYR A 399 5.49 21.78 50.06
C TYR A 399 6.38 20.78 50.81
N ILE A 400 7.54 20.41 50.26
CA ILE A 400 8.52 19.57 50.96
C ILE A 400 9.02 20.23 52.24
N TYR A 401 9.35 21.53 52.19
CA TYR A 401 9.81 22.25 53.37
C TYR A 401 8.79 22.34 54.48
N GLN A 402 7.50 22.38 54.15
CA GLN A 402 6.41 22.41 55.13
C GLN A 402 6.07 21.01 55.70
N ASN A 403 6.29 19.97 54.91
CA ASN A 403 5.81 18.61 55.24
C ASN A 403 6.95 17.59 55.41
N TYR A 404 8.25 17.98 55.43
CA TYR A 404 9.40 17.08 55.44
C TYR A 404 9.39 16.07 56.60
N SER A 405 8.78 16.41 57.75
CA SER A 405 8.69 15.54 58.94
C SER A 405 7.63 14.44 58.80
N GLN A 406 6.71 14.58 57.85
CA GLN A 406 5.66 13.61 57.51
C GLN A 406 6.19 12.49 56.58
N PRO A 407 5.50 11.34 56.50
CA PRO A 407 5.79 10.40 55.44
C PRO A 407 5.51 11.03 54.10
N LEU A 408 6.53 11.33 53.35
CA LEU A 408 6.42 11.85 51.97
C LEU A 408 6.81 10.75 51.00
N THR A 409 5.83 10.21 50.29
CA THR A 409 6.03 9.29 49.18
C THR A 409 5.98 10.06 47.86
N LEU A 410 6.60 9.49 46.83
CA LEU A 410 6.55 10.06 45.48
C LEU A 410 5.10 10.21 44.98
N ASP A 411 4.27 9.19 45.26
CA ASP A 411 2.87 9.14 44.83
C ASP A 411 2.00 10.18 45.55
N GLU A 412 2.26 10.43 46.85
CA GLU A 412 1.56 11.49 47.60
C GLU A 412 1.86 12.87 47.07
N ILE A 413 3.16 13.18 46.80
CA ILE A 413 3.55 14.46 46.23
C ILE A 413 2.98 14.64 44.81
N ALA A 414 3.09 13.59 43.98
CA ALA A 414 2.55 13.60 42.62
C ALA A 414 1.03 13.85 42.65
N SER A 415 0.30 13.15 43.49
CA SER A 415 -1.16 13.32 43.67
C SER A 415 -1.53 14.73 44.14
N HIS A 416 -0.74 15.29 45.09
CA HIS A 416 -1.01 16.64 45.61
C HIS A 416 -0.89 17.73 44.55
N PHE A 417 0.04 17.55 43.60
CA PHE A 417 0.24 18.49 42.49
C PHE A 417 -0.45 18.08 41.19
N TYR A 418 -1.25 16.99 41.21
CA TYR A 418 -1.95 16.43 40.05
C TYR A 418 -0.97 16.04 38.90
N LEU A 419 0.21 15.50 39.28
CA LEU A 419 1.24 15.05 38.34
C LEU A 419 1.39 13.56 38.34
N SER A 420 1.91 12.97 37.26
CA SER A 420 2.39 11.58 37.31
C SER A 420 3.71 11.49 38.09
N PRO A 421 3.96 10.38 38.82
CA PRO A 421 5.22 10.19 39.56
C PRO A 421 6.46 10.29 38.66
N ASN A 422 6.39 9.80 37.44
CA ASN A 422 7.48 9.83 36.49
C ASN A 422 7.82 11.27 36.07
N TYR A 423 6.78 12.05 35.75
CA TYR A 423 6.94 13.44 35.38
C TYR A 423 7.48 14.29 36.53
N LEU A 424 6.94 14.13 37.73
CA LEU A 424 7.46 14.80 38.94
C LEU A 424 8.96 14.54 39.12
N CYS A 425 9.40 13.28 38.96
CA CYS A 425 10.83 12.94 39.02
C CYS A 425 11.64 13.63 37.93
N SER A 426 11.15 13.66 36.71
CA SER A 426 11.85 14.24 35.56
C SER A 426 12.03 15.75 35.71
N ILE A 427 10.93 16.49 35.94
CA ILE A 427 10.97 17.96 36.08
C ILE A 427 11.80 18.37 37.28
N PHE A 428 11.63 17.68 38.44
CA PHE A 428 12.38 18.04 39.63
C PHE A 428 13.89 17.80 39.47
N LYS A 429 14.29 16.72 38.79
CA LYS A 429 15.70 16.41 38.48
C LYS A 429 16.30 17.44 37.51
N LYS A 430 15.53 17.84 36.48
CA LYS A 430 15.96 18.85 35.49
C LYS A 430 16.25 20.20 36.15
N GLU A 431 15.38 20.65 37.03
CA GLU A 431 15.47 21.97 37.66
C GLU A 431 16.40 21.99 38.91
N ASN A 432 16.51 20.89 39.66
CA ASN A 432 17.25 20.86 40.91
C ASN A 432 18.57 20.04 40.86
N GLY A 433 18.89 19.45 39.72
CA GLY A 433 20.12 18.66 39.53
C GLY A 433 20.17 17.34 40.29
N CYS A 434 19.12 16.98 41.05
CA CYS A 434 19.06 15.76 41.84
C CYS A 434 17.62 15.21 41.89
N ASN A 435 17.48 13.89 42.09
CA ASN A 435 16.15 13.30 42.22
C ASN A 435 15.43 13.76 43.51
N LEU A 436 14.11 13.75 43.49
CA LEU A 436 13.22 14.23 44.53
C LEU A 436 13.49 13.55 45.90
N ILE A 437 13.67 12.25 45.94
CA ILE A 437 13.91 11.49 47.19
C ILE A 437 15.25 11.90 47.78
N LYS A 438 16.28 12.09 46.96
CA LYS A 438 17.59 12.57 47.43
C LYS A 438 17.48 13.99 48.01
N PHE A 439 16.70 14.86 47.37
CA PHE A 439 16.43 16.21 47.86
C PHE A 439 15.74 16.22 49.23
N ILE A 440 14.67 15.43 49.40
CA ILE A 440 13.94 15.29 50.68
C ILE A 440 14.88 14.79 51.76
N ASN A 441 15.64 13.72 51.48
CA ASN A 441 16.57 13.16 52.48
C ASN A 441 17.65 14.18 52.85
N ASN A 442 18.26 14.88 51.91
CA ASN A 442 19.25 15.91 52.18
C ASN A 442 18.70 17.05 53.05
N TYR A 443 17.43 17.47 52.79
CA TYR A 443 16.80 18.50 53.63
C TYR A 443 16.55 18.00 55.05
N ARG A 444 16.05 16.77 55.22
CA ARG A 444 15.87 16.13 56.53
C ARG A 444 17.17 16.02 57.30
N LEU A 445 18.31 15.68 56.66
CA LEU A 445 19.61 15.62 57.28
C LEU A 445 20.12 16.97 57.72
N LYS A 446 19.86 18.05 56.92
CA LYS A 446 20.15 19.43 57.33
C LYS A 446 19.32 19.87 58.55
N LYS A 447 18.05 19.47 58.64
CA LYS A 447 17.22 19.75 59.82
C LYS A 447 17.68 18.93 61.03
N ALA A 448 18.07 17.65 60.82
CA ALA A 448 18.63 16.83 61.86
C ALA A 448 19.94 17.41 62.43
N SER A 449 20.83 17.95 61.61
CA SER A 449 22.08 18.60 62.10
C SER A 449 21.77 19.80 63.00
N GLN A 450 20.75 20.58 62.67
CA GLN A 450 20.32 21.72 63.53
C GLN A 450 19.79 21.24 64.90
N LEU A 451 18.98 20.18 64.88
CA LEU A 451 18.49 19.58 66.15
C LEU A 451 19.61 18.94 66.98
N LEU A 452 20.55 18.28 66.34
CA LEU A 452 21.70 17.67 67.00
C LEU A 452 22.65 18.70 67.66
N SER A 453 22.84 19.85 67.03
CA SER A 453 23.68 20.94 67.54
C SER A 453 22.98 21.78 68.63
N GLY A 454 21.62 21.92 68.51
CA GLY A 454 20.84 22.84 69.38
C GLY A 454 20.09 22.15 70.51
N THR A 455 20.08 20.80 70.58
CA THR A 455 19.29 20.08 71.59
C THR A 455 19.99 18.83 72.10
N GLN A 456 19.57 18.31 73.28
CA GLN A 456 20.00 17.03 73.89
C GLN A 456 19.06 15.86 73.56
N MET A 457 18.24 15.99 72.49
CA MET A 457 17.30 14.94 72.08
C MET A 457 18.05 13.65 71.73
N LYS A 458 17.52 12.48 72.11
CA LYS A 458 18.11 11.19 71.75
C LYS A 458 18.11 11.01 70.22
N ILE A 459 19.13 10.35 69.65
CA ILE A 459 19.31 10.20 68.19
C ILE A 459 18.09 9.62 67.52
N HIS A 460 17.41 8.63 68.07
CA HIS A 460 16.17 8.06 67.51
C HIS A 460 15.04 9.06 67.48
N ILE A 461 14.92 9.94 68.50
CA ILE A 461 13.90 11.00 68.52
C ILE A 461 14.19 12.07 67.48
N VAL A 462 15.47 12.42 67.28
CA VAL A 462 15.86 13.33 66.19
C VAL A 462 15.54 12.73 64.80
N ALA A 463 15.83 11.44 64.61
CA ALA A 463 15.51 10.74 63.38
C ALA A 463 13.97 10.78 63.06
N GLU A 464 13.17 10.48 64.08
CA GLU A 464 11.72 10.51 63.96
C GLU A 464 11.18 11.93 63.71
N ALA A 465 11.67 12.92 64.44
CA ALA A 465 11.28 14.32 64.31
C ALA A 465 11.56 14.90 62.95
N VAL A 466 12.56 14.40 62.21
CA VAL A 466 12.86 14.83 60.84
C VAL A 466 12.27 13.90 59.76
N GLY A 467 11.47 12.90 60.15
CA GLY A 467 10.71 12.05 59.22
C GLY A 467 11.44 10.77 58.75
N PHE A 468 12.48 10.31 59.46
CA PHE A 468 13.05 8.98 59.20
C PHE A 468 12.38 7.92 60.09
N ARG A 469 11.78 6.92 59.46
CA ARG A 469 11.14 5.80 60.16
C ARG A 469 12.13 4.79 60.78
N ASN A 470 13.37 4.74 60.23
CA ASN A 470 14.38 3.79 60.67
C ASN A 470 15.64 4.54 61.09
N THR A 471 16.00 4.42 62.37
CA THR A 471 17.14 5.10 62.99
C THR A 471 18.47 4.61 62.39
N SER A 472 18.61 3.31 62.11
CA SER A 472 19.84 2.78 61.52
C SER A 472 20.06 3.36 60.10
N TYR A 473 19.01 3.44 59.28
CA TYR A 473 19.05 4.08 57.97
C TYR A 473 19.39 5.56 58.07
N PHE A 474 18.79 6.25 59.03
CA PHE A 474 19.13 7.65 59.33
C PHE A 474 20.62 7.82 59.66
N CYS A 475 21.17 7.04 60.59
CA CYS A 475 22.59 7.10 61.00
C CYS A 475 23.53 6.86 59.82
N GLN A 476 23.20 5.90 58.97
CA GLN A 476 24.00 5.61 57.77
C GLN A 476 23.96 6.79 56.79
N ARG A 477 22.74 7.31 56.47
CA ARG A 477 22.58 8.46 55.56
C ARG A 477 23.21 9.74 56.11
N PHE A 478 23.15 9.96 57.41
CA PHE A 478 23.76 11.09 58.05
C PHE A 478 25.32 11.04 57.92
N ARG A 479 25.89 9.85 58.15
CA ARG A 479 27.32 9.63 57.96
C ARG A 479 27.71 9.79 56.48
N ASP A 480 26.94 9.30 55.56
CA ASP A 480 27.20 9.45 54.11
C ASP A 480 27.19 10.93 53.68
N PHE A 481 26.38 11.76 54.36
CA PHE A 481 26.19 13.17 54.00
C PHE A 481 27.17 14.13 54.72
N TYR A 482 27.46 13.87 56.00
CA TYR A 482 28.32 14.73 56.82
C TYR A 482 29.72 14.14 57.08
N GLY A 483 29.97 12.91 56.70
CA GLY A 483 31.27 12.23 56.92
C GLY A 483 31.43 11.64 58.33
N GLU A 484 30.53 11.90 59.26
CA GLU A 484 30.60 11.47 60.66
C GLU A 484 29.21 11.03 61.15
N THR A 485 29.21 10.22 62.26
CA THR A 485 27.94 9.75 62.84
C THR A 485 27.18 10.88 63.53
N PRO A 486 25.82 10.78 63.66
CA PRO A 486 25.03 11.77 64.40
C PRO A 486 25.55 11.99 65.85
N GLU A 487 26.07 10.98 66.52
CA GLU A 487 26.63 11.07 67.87
C GLU A 487 27.95 11.88 67.84
N SER A 488 28.88 11.56 66.94
CA SER A 488 30.14 12.31 66.74
C SER A 488 29.82 13.77 66.34
N PHE A 489 28.92 13.97 65.41
CA PHE A 489 28.52 15.32 65.00
C PHE A 489 27.99 16.13 66.16
N ARG A 490 27.20 15.58 67.07
CA ARG A 490 26.73 16.23 68.28
C ARG A 490 27.89 16.67 69.16
N GLN A 491 28.83 15.71 69.46
CA GLN A 491 29.98 16.00 70.28
C GLN A 491 30.87 17.13 69.76
N ASN A 492 31.03 17.16 68.42
CA ASN A 492 31.90 18.11 67.76
C ASN A 492 31.24 19.52 67.54
N HIS A 493 29.90 19.53 67.44
CA HIS A 493 29.18 20.74 67.03
C HIS A 493 28.13 21.22 68.06
N SER A 494 28.01 20.58 69.24
CA SER A 494 27.23 21.15 70.33
C SER A 494 27.80 22.48 70.77
N SER A 495 27.09 23.57 70.48
CA SER A 495 27.35 24.83 71.15
C SER A 495 27.26 24.53 72.66
N LYS A 496 28.32 24.79 73.42
CA LYS A 496 28.27 24.76 74.88
C LYS A 496 27.19 25.78 75.31
N LEU A 497 25.97 25.30 75.52
CA LEU A 497 24.99 26.04 76.25
C LEU A 497 25.45 26.05 77.71
N PRO A 498 25.48 27.19 78.38
CA PRO A 498 25.92 27.34 79.76
C PRO A 498 24.99 26.58 80.71
#